data_06a8d3eae7b8616969e90b9f49e8d118
#
_entry.id   06a8d3eae7b8616969e90b9f49e8d118
#
_cell.length_a   1.000
_cell.length_b   1.000
_cell.length_c   1.000
_cell.angle_alpha   90.00
_cell.angle_beta   90.00
_cell.angle_gamma   90.00
#
_symmetry.space_group_name_H-M   'P 1'
#
loop_
_entity.id
_entity.type
_entity.pdbx_description
1 polymer ?
#
loop_
_entity_poly.entity_id
_entity_poly.type
_entity_poly.pdbx_seq_one_letter_code
_entity_poly.pdbx_strand_id
1 'polypeptide(L)'
;MIATQHSLVARLKEHPCDSDWEKFYRLYEKPILAVAAAKGLSEADCQDVLQETMVRMCRHGFTRYDPIRRFTPFLFGIAKDCAFDALRRRARRNSHEVPSDASETTSFNRQKDPTDKAMNPADTAEMQGQFALVGVALDFLLEHQTFAPKTVQMFKALVFEQRNPNDVARTFATSRGNVDQAKSTVPRKLRPMYDALDKGLDLETALHGANP
;
A
#
# COMPACT_ATOMS: atom_id res chain seq x y z
N MET A 1 -1.39 -26.55 -11.87
CA MET A 1 -2.69 -25.85 -11.93
C MET A 1 -3.32 -25.60 -10.54
N ILE A 2 -2.55 -25.47 -9.47
CA ILE A 2 -3.07 -25.26 -8.08
C ILE A 2 -3.00 -23.78 -7.65
N ALA A 3 -2.30 -22.94 -8.41
CA ALA A 3 -2.07 -21.54 -8.02
C ALA A 3 -3.27 -20.59 -8.23
N THR A 4 -4.26 -20.97 -9.03
CA THR A 4 -5.36 -20.07 -9.46
C THR A 4 -6.43 -19.88 -8.38
N GLN A 5 -6.68 -20.90 -7.54
CA GLN A 5 -7.73 -20.82 -6.49
C GLN A 5 -7.35 -19.94 -5.29
N HIS A 6 -6.07 -19.70 -5.07
CA HIS A 6 -5.57 -18.95 -3.90
C HIS A 6 -5.28 -17.48 -4.19
N SER A 7 -5.41 -17.04 -5.42
CA SER A 7 -5.17 -15.64 -5.80
C SER A 7 -6.47 -14.86 -5.84
N LEU A 8 -6.62 -13.90 -4.93
CA LEU A 8 -7.74 -12.96 -4.93
C LEU A 8 -7.84 -12.22 -6.28
N VAL A 9 -6.69 -11.78 -6.81
CA VAL A 9 -6.59 -11.06 -8.09
C VAL A 9 -7.01 -11.97 -9.26
N ALA A 10 -6.64 -13.26 -9.24
CA ALA A 10 -7.06 -14.20 -10.28
C ALA A 10 -8.59 -14.44 -10.24
N ARG A 11 -9.18 -14.60 -9.06
CA ARG A 11 -10.64 -14.72 -8.93
C ARG A 11 -11.38 -13.47 -9.44
N LEU A 12 -10.90 -12.28 -9.09
CA LEU A 12 -11.46 -11.02 -9.58
C LEU A 12 -11.33 -10.84 -11.10
N LYS A 13 -10.31 -11.46 -11.71
CA LYS A 13 -10.13 -11.47 -13.16
C LYS A 13 -11.08 -12.43 -13.88
N GLU A 14 -11.24 -13.64 -13.34
CA GLU A 14 -11.98 -14.74 -14.00
C GLU A 14 -13.47 -14.72 -13.65
N HIS A 15 -13.79 -14.54 -12.37
CA HIS A 15 -15.16 -14.62 -11.83
C HIS A 15 -15.38 -13.56 -10.74
N PRO A 16 -15.48 -12.27 -11.11
CA PRO A 16 -15.66 -11.21 -10.15
C PRO A 16 -16.94 -11.39 -9.34
N CYS A 17 -16.84 -11.38 -8.01
CA CYS A 17 -17.98 -11.37 -7.11
C CYS A 17 -17.82 -10.26 -6.06
N ASP A 18 -18.94 -9.83 -5.49
CA ASP A 18 -18.97 -8.70 -4.55
C ASP A 18 -18.10 -8.95 -3.31
N SER A 19 -18.07 -10.18 -2.80
CA SER A 19 -17.25 -10.53 -1.62
C SER A 19 -15.75 -10.45 -1.88
N ASP A 20 -15.28 -10.82 -3.08
CA ASP A 20 -13.86 -10.68 -3.46
C ASP A 20 -13.49 -9.21 -3.69
N TRP A 21 -14.44 -8.41 -4.23
CA TRP A 21 -14.28 -6.97 -4.36
C TRP A 21 -14.18 -6.28 -2.99
N GLU A 22 -15.04 -6.65 -2.05
CA GLU A 22 -15.00 -6.12 -0.69
C GLU A 22 -13.66 -6.45 0.00
N LYS A 23 -13.20 -7.70 -0.11
CA LYS A 23 -11.88 -8.12 0.37
C LYS A 23 -10.76 -7.29 -0.26
N PHE A 24 -10.79 -7.14 -1.58
CA PHE A 24 -9.80 -6.36 -2.31
C PHE A 24 -9.77 -4.89 -1.85
N TYR A 25 -10.94 -4.28 -1.73
CA TYR A 25 -11.06 -2.90 -1.24
C TYR A 25 -10.45 -2.76 0.16
N ARG A 26 -10.84 -3.60 1.12
CA ARG A 26 -10.33 -3.58 2.50
C ARG A 26 -8.81 -3.73 2.58
N LEU A 27 -8.22 -4.57 1.74
CA LEU A 27 -6.78 -4.82 1.74
C LEU A 27 -5.98 -3.67 1.13
N TYR A 28 -6.48 -3.02 0.09
CA TYR A 28 -5.70 -2.06 -0.69
C TYR A 28 -6.14 -0.60 -0.54
N GLU A 29 -7.24 -0.30 0.15
CA GLU A 29 -7.68 1.06 0.43
C GLU A 29 -6.58 1.90 1.10
N LYS A 30 -6.12 1.48 2.29
CA LYS A 30 -5.08 2.20 3.04
C LYS A 30 -3.77 2.37 2.25
N PRO A 31 -3.23 1.34 1.57
CA PRO A 31 -2.07 1.46 0.70
C PRO A 31 -2.25 2.47 -0.44
N ILE A 32 -3.38 2.47 -1.13
CA ILE A 32 -3.66 3.42 -2.22
C ILE A 32 -3.77 4.84 -1.70
N LEU A 33 -4.48 5.06 -0.58
CA LEU A 33 -4.57 6.35 0.08
C LEU A 33 -3.19 6.88 0.50
N ALA A 34 -2.31 6.01 1.01
CA ALA A 34 -0.94 6.39 1.38
C ALA A 34 -0.11 6.82 0.16
N VAL A 35 -0.26 6.14 -0.99
CA VAL A 35 0.37 6.54 -2.26
C VAL A 35 -0.12 7.92 -2.71
N ALA A 36 -1.43 8.19 -2.62
CA ALA A 36 -2.03 9.46 -3.00
C ALA A 36 -1.59 10.60 -2.06
N ALA A 37 -1.65 10.38 -0.75
CA ALA A 37 -1.25 11.35 0.27
C ALA A 37 0.22 11.76 0.15
N ALA A 38 1.10 10.82 -0.21
CA ALA A 38 2.52 11.09 -0.46
C ALA A 38 2.78 12.03 -1.66
N LYS A 39 1.76 12.30 -2.48
CA LYS A 39 1.81 13.29 -3.56
C LYS A 39 1.32 14.69 -3.13
N GLY A 40 0.99 14.89 -1.85
CA GLY A 40 0.52 16.17 -1.33
C GLY A 40 -0.92 16.51 -1.73
N LEU A 41 -1.73 15.50 -2.01
CA LEU A 41 -3.16 15.65 -2.27
C LEU A 41 -3.93 15.89 -0.97
N SER A 42 -5.06 16.60 -1.06
CA SER A 42 -6.00 16.73 0.05
C SER A 42 -6.68 15.39 0.34
N GLU A 43 -7.28 15.24 1.52
CA GLU A 43 -8.02 14.02 1.88
C GLU A 43 -9.14 13.72 0.87
N ALA A 44 -9.89 14.72 0.43
CA ALA A 44 -10.93 14.57 -0.59
C ALA A 44 -10.34 14.09 -1.93
N ASP A 45 -9.23 14.72 -2.39
CA ASP A 45 -8.58 14.29 -3.62
C ASP A 45 -7.99 12.87 -3.48
N CYS A 46 -7.52 12.46 -2.29
CA CYS A 46 -7.05 11.08 -2.04
C CYS A 46 -8.20 10.07 -2.16
N GLN A 47 -9.39 10.40 -1.66
CA GLN A 47 -10.58 9.57 -1.83
C GLN A 47 -10.99 9.44 -3.30
N ASP A 48 -10.92 10.54 -4.06
CA ASP A 48 -11.17 10.51 -5.51
C ASP A 48 -10.15 9.61 -6.24
N VAL A 49 -8.88 9.68 -5.86
CA VAL A 49 -7.81 8.81 -6.39
C VAL A 49 -8.08 7.35 -6.07
N LEU A 50 -8.51 7.04 -4.84
CA LEU A 50 -8.90 5.69 -4.45
C LEU A 50 -10.02 5.16 -5.35
N GLN A 51 -11.12 5.91 -5.47
CA GLN A 51 -12.26 5.51 -6.30
C GLN A 51 -11.86 5.32 -7.76
N GLU A 52 -11.13 6.26 -8.35
CA GLU A 52 -10.66 6.17 -9.73
C GLU A 52 -9.72 4.97 -9.94
N THR A 53 -8.85 4.68 -8.97
CA THR A 53 -7.98 3.51 -9.01
C THR A 53 -8.81 2.22 -9.02
N MET A 54 -9.82 2.12 -8.16
CA MET A 54 -10.74 0.97 -8.10
C MET A 54 -11.51 0.80 -9.42
N VAL A 55 -12.01 1.90 -10.00
CA VAL A 55 -12.71 1.89 -11.31
C VAL A 55 -11.77 1.42 -12.42
N ARG A 56 -10.52 1.91 -12.47
CA ARG A 56 -9.53 1.47 -13.47
C ARG A 56 -9.16 0.00 -13.29
N MET A 57 -9.04 -0.48 -12.05
CA MET A 57 -8.82 -1.90 -11.78
C MET A 57 -9.99 -2.75 -12.27
N CYS A 58 -11.23 -2.35 -11.97
CA CYS A 58 -12.43 -3.04 -12.40
C CYS A 58 -12.54 -3.13 -13.94
N ARG A 59 -12.31 -2.03 -14.64
CA ARG A 59 -12.50 -1.96 -16.10
C ARG A 59 -11.44 -2.69 -16.89
N HIS A 60 -10.18 -2.53 -16.54
CA HIS A 60 -9.05 -2.98 -17.35
C HIS A 60 -7.85 -3.49 -16.55
N GLY A 61 -7.76 -3.20 -15.24
CA GLY A 61 -6.58 -3.46 -14.45
C GLY A 61 -6.26 -4.95 -14.37
N PHE A 62 -7.23 -5.76 -13.99
CA PHE A 62 -7.01 -7.19 -13.83
C PHE A 62 -6.69 -7.90 -15.14
N THR A 63 -7.26 -7.46 -16.28
CA THR A 63 -6.96 -8.05 -17.59
C THR A 63 -5.56 -7.69 -18.08
N ARG A 64 -5.01 -6.53 -17.68
CA ARG A 64 -3.66 -6.06 -18.04
C ARG A 64 -2.58 -6.55 -17.09
N TYR A 65 -2.95 -7.03 -15.91
CA TYR A 65 -2.01 -7.53 -14.94
C TYR A 65 -1.39 -8.85 -15.41
N ASP A 66 -0.07 -8.90 -15.41
CA ASP A 66 0.72 -10.10 -15.66
C ASP A 66 1.05 -10.79 -14.33
N PRO A 67 0.54 -12.01 -14.07
CA PRO A 67 0.76 -12.72 -12.81
C PRO A 67 2.23 -13.11 -12.52
N ILE A 68 3.12 -13.01 -13.51
CA ILE A 68 4.56 -13.24 -13.32
C ILE A 68 5.18 -12.08 -12.52
N ARG A 69 4.58 -10.90 -12.59
CA ARG A 69 5.04 -9.69 -11.89
C ARG A 69 4.39 -9.55 -10.51
N ARG A 70 5.02 -8.76 -9.66
CA ARG A 70 4.45 -8.39 -8.36
C ARG A 70 3.23 -7.52 -8.57
N PHE A 71 2.17 -7.78 -7.81
CA PHE A 71 0.88 -7.08 -7.97
C PHE A 71 0.93 -5.64 -7.44
N THR A 72 1.55 -5.43 -6.27
CA THR A 72 1.53 -4.10 -5.63
C THR A 72 2.23 -3.02 -6.44
N PRO A 73 3.40 -3.21 -7.08
CA PRO A 73 3.98 -2.19 -7.96
C PRO A 73 3.07 -1.84 -9.14
N PHE A 74 2.35 -2.82 -9.68
CA PHE A 74 1.37 -2.59 -10.75
C PHE A 74 0.20 -1.74 -10.25
N LEU A 75 -0.40 -2.10 -9.11
CA LEU A 75 -1.50 -1.35 -8.50
C LEU A 75 -1.08 0.08 -8.12
N PHE A 76 0.10 0.22 -7.50
CA PHE A 76 0.63 1.54 -7.12
C PHE A 76 1.00 2.39 -8.34
N GLY A 77 1.35 1.77 -9.46
CA GLY A 77 1.50 2.46 -10.75
C GLY A 77 0.20 3.13 -11.16
N ILE A 78 -0.92 2.40 -11.15
CA ILE A 78 -2.24 2.94 -11.47
C ILE A 78 -2.64 4.06 -10.48
N ALA A 79 -2.43 3.85 -9.19
CA ALA A 79 -2.73 4.85 -8.16
C ALA A 79 -1.90 6.15 -8.35
N LYS A 80 -0.61 6.02 -8.70
CA LYS A 80 0.26 7.16 -9.04
C LYS A 80 -0.25 7.92 -10.26
N ASP A 81 -0.68 7.22 -11.31
CA ASP A 81 -1.24 7.86 -12.50
C ASP A 81 -2.53 8.62 -12.17
N CYS A 82 -3.44 8.02 -11.38
CA CYS A 82 -4.65 8.71 -10.90
C CYS A 82 -4.31 9.95 -10.07
N ALA A 83 -3.29 9.88 -9.20
CA ALA A 83 -2.84 11.00 -8.37
C ALA A 83 -2.26 12.14 -9.25
N PHE A 84 -1.48 11.82 -10.26
CA PHE A 84 -1.00 12.84 -11.22
C PHE A 84 -2.13 13.50 -11.99
N ASP A 85 -3.15 12.74 -12.40
CA ASP A 85 -4.34 13.29 -13.06
C ASP A 85 -5.12 14.22 -12.13
N ALA A 86 -5.24 13.88 -10.84
CA ALA A 86 -5.83 14.75 -9.82
C ALA A 86 -5.04 16.07 -9.64
N LEU A 87 -3.72 16.01 -9.56
CA LEU A 87 -2.86 17.19 -9.49
C LEU A 87 -2.99 18.09 -10.72
N ARG A 88 -3.05 17.51 -11.93
CA ARG A 88 -3.26 18.27 -13.17
C ARG A 88 -4.63 18.95 -13.18
N ARG A 89 -5.70 18.28 -12.72
CA ARG A 89 -7.04 18.89 -12.60
C ARG A 89 -7.05 20.03 -11.61
N ARG A 90 -6.37 19.90 -10.46
CA ARG A 90 -6.22 20.96 -9.46
C ARG A 90 -5.46 22.17 -10.02
N ALA A 91 -4.35 21.95 -10.71
CA ALA A 91 -3.58 23.03 -11.33
C ALA A 91 -4.41 23.80 -12.36
N ARG A 92 -5.22 23.13 -13.18
CA ARG A 92 -6.11 23.77 -14.15
C ARG A 92 -7.21 24.60 -13.46
N ARG A 93 -7.83 24.10 -12.38
CA ARG A 93 -8.81 24.87 -11.61
C ARG A 93 -8.20 26.15 -11.04
N ASN A 94 -7.02 26.05 -10.45
CA ASN A 94 -6.33 27.21 -9.87
C ASN A 94 -5.88 28.22 -10.95
N SER A 95 -5.59 27.78 -12.17
CA SER A 95 -5.23 28.70 -13.28
C SER A 95 -6.43 29.38 -13.91
N HIS A 96 -7.66 28.87 -13.76
CA HIS A 96 -8.89 29.50 -14.25
C HIS A 96 -9.42 30.59 -13.31
N GLU A 97 -8.92 30.69 -12.08
CA GLU A 97 -9.26 31.78 -11.14
C GLU A 97 -8.41 33.05 -11.34
N VAL A 98 -7.44 33.03 -12.25
CA VAL A 98 -6.64 34.21 -12.63
C VAL A 98 -6.90 34.49 -14.12
N PRO A 99 -7.54 35.60 -14.52
CA PRO A 99 -7.61 35.96 -15.94
C PRO A 99 -6.23 36.42 -16.38
N SER A 100 -5.56 35.62 -17.17
CA SER A 100 -4.31 36.01 -17.84
C SER A 100 -4.31 35.48 -19.24
N ASP A 101 -4.35 36.42 -20.19
CA ASP A 101 -3.90 36.24 -21.56
C ASP A 101 -2.50 35.61 -21.57
N ALA A 102 -2.34 34.54 -22.28
CA ALA A 102 -1.24 34.18 -23.15
C ALA A 102 -1.19 32.67 -23.37
N SER A 103 -1.39 32.32 -24.61
CA SER A 103 -1.06 31.03 -25.19
C SER A 103 0.44 30.71 -24.98
N GLU A 104 0.74 29.52 -24.51
CA GLU A 104 1.88 28.77 -25.06
C GLU A 104 1.81 27.30 -24.68
N THR A 105 1.74 26.50 -25.70
CA THR A 105 1.90 25.06 -25.75
C THR A 105 3.27 24.68 -25.24
N THR A 106 3.38 24.15 -24.02
CA THR A 106 4.64 23.54 -23.59
C THR A 106 4.47 22.03 -23.50
N SER A 107 4.92 21.39 -24.55
CA SER A 107 5.24 19.96 -24.61
C SER A 107 6.18 19.62 -23.47
N PHE A 108 5.73 18.87 -22.47
CA PHE A 108 6.55 18.44 -21.34
C PHE A 108 7.45 17.28 -21.76
N ASN A 109 8.59 17.64 -22.34
CA ASN A 109 9.69 16.72 -22.61
C ASN A 109 10.41 16.43 -21.29
N ARG A 110 10.25 15.22 -20.78
CA ARG A 110 10.85 14.77 -19.53
C ARG A 110 12.31 14.40 -19.77
N GLN A 111 13.19 15.37 -19.76
CA GLN A 111 14.61 15.12 -19.65
C GLN A 111 14.98 14.90 -18.18
N LYS A 112 15.38 13.69 -17.84
CA LYS A 112 15.98 13.33 -16.56
C LYS A 112 17.38 13.93 -16.48
N ASP A 113 17.59 14.82 -15.50
CA ASP A 113 18.93 15.21 -15.07
C ASP A 113 19.40 14.29 -13.94
N PRO A 114 20.60 13.68 -13.99
CA PRO A 114 20.97 12.56 -13.10
C PRO A 114 21.84 12.97 -11.91
N THR A 115 21.68 14.14 -11.30
CA THR A 115 22.59 14.58 -10.24
C THR A 115 21.95 15.17 -8.98
N ASP A 116 20.80 14.67 -8.53
CA ASP A 116 20.38 14.93 -7.16
C ASP A 116 19.91 13.64 -6.50
N LYS A 117 20.66 13.20 -5.46
CA LYS A 117 20.31 12.14 -4.52
C LYS A 117 19.17 12.54 -3.56
N ALA A 118 18.31 13.46 -3.95
CA ALA A 118 17.01 13.64 -3.33
C ALA A 118 16.15 12.46 -3.72
N MET A 119 15.67 11.70 -2.72
CA MET A 119 14.77 10.56 -2.91
C MET A 119 13.64 10.97 -3.85
N ASN A 120 13.54 10.30 -5.01
CA ASN A 120 12.57 10.62 -6.03
C ASN A 120 11.16 10.60 -5.42
N PRO A 121 10.32 11.64 -5.60
CA PRO A 121 8.94 11.66 -5.08
C PRO A 121 8.10 10.44 -5.51
N ALA A 122 8.47 9.77 -6.61
CA ALA A 122 7.85 8.51 -7.03
C ALA A 122 8.23 7.36 -6.09
N ASP A 123 9.48 7.30 -5.64
CA ASP A 123 9.99 6.27 -4.72
C ASP A 123 9.38 6.45 -3.32
N THR A 124 9.20 7.71 -2.90
CA THR A 124 8.54 8.04 -1.63
C THR A 124 7.09 7.56 -1.59
N ALA A 125 6.32 7.78 -2.66
CA ALA A 125 4.92 7.36 -2.71
C ALA A 125 4.79 5.84 -2.69
N GLU A 126 5.62 5.13 -3.42
CA GLU A 126 5.64 3.66 -3.41
C GLU A 126 6.03 3.12 -2.03
N MET A 127 7.04 3.71 -1.41
CA MET A 127 7.46 3.36 -0.05
C MET A 127 6.33 3.57 0.97
N GLN A 128 5.60 4.69 0.91
CA GLN A 128 4.44 4.93 1.78
C GLN A 128 3.34 3.89 1.57
N GLY A 129 3.05 3.53 0.32
CA GLY A 129 2.13 2.45 0.00
C GLY A 129 2.57 1.10 0.58
N GLN A 130 3.86 0.78 0.50
CA GLN A 130 4.43 -0.44 1.09
C GLN A 130 4.36 -0.44 2.62
N PHE A 131 4.62 0.69 3.28
CA PHE A 131 4.44 0.81 4.73
C PHE A 131 2.99 0.61 5.15
N ALA A 132 2.04 1.19 4.42
CA ALA A 132 0.62 0.98 4.69
C ALA A 132 0.23 -0.50 4.48
N LEU A 133 0.79 -1.19 3.48
CA LEU A 133 0.58 -2.62 3.25
C LEU A 133 1.09 -3.48 4.42
N VAL A 134 2.23 -3.13 5.01
CA VAL A 134 2.72 -3.76 6.24
C VAL A 134 1.72 -3.57 7.38
N GLY A 135 1.13 -2.37 7.48
CA GLY A 135 0.05 -2.09 8.44
C GLY A 135 -1.14 -3.02 8.26
N VAL A 136 -1.62 -3.20 7.04
CA VAL A 136 -2.73 -4.12 6.72
C VAL A 136 -2.39 -5.57 7.11
N ALA A 137 -1.18 -6.04 6.80
CA ALA A 137 -0.74 -7.37 7.19
C ALA A 137 -0.69 -7.56 8.72
N LEU A 138 -0.27 -6.53 9.46
CA LEU A 138 -0.27 -6.55 10.94
C LEU A 138 -1.69 -6.54 11.51
N ASP A 139 -2.60 -5.74 10.94
CA ASP A 139 -4.00 -5.68 11.35
C ASP A 139 -4.67 -7.06 11.14
N PHE A 140 -4.40 -7.70 10.00
CA PHE A 140 -4.88 -9.07 9.72
C PHE A 140 -4.38 -10.09 10.75
N LEU A 141 -3.09 -10.06 11.11
CA LEU A 141 -2.53 -10.95 12.13
C LEU A 141 -3.14 -10.72 13.54
N LEU A 142 -3.56 -9.49 13.83
CA LEU A 142 -4.27 -9.15 15.07
C LEU A 142 -5.71 -9.67 15.05
N GLU A 143 -6.45 -9.47 13.96
CA GLU A 143 -7.83 -9.97 13.80
C GLU A 143 -7.89 -11.50 13.96
N HIS A 144 -6.88 -12.21 13.46
CA HIS A 144 -6.77 -13.67 13.58
C HIS A 144 -6.06 -14.14 14.86
N GLN A 145 -5.91 -13.26 15.84
CA GLN A 145 -5.34 -13.57 17.17
C GLN A 145 -3.95 -14.24 17.13
N THR A 146 -3.20 -14.07 16.03
CA THR A 146 -1.86 -14.64 15.89
C THR A 146 -0.89 -14.05 16.92
N PHE A 147 -1.12 -12.81 17.31
CA PHE A 147 -0.35 -12.09 18.33
C PHE A 147 -1.25 -11.33 19.29
N ALA A 148 -0.82 -11.23 20.55
CA ALA A 148 -1.45 -10.31 21.49
C ALA A 148 -1.25 -8.85 20.99
N PRO A 149 -2.25 -7.96 21.16
CA PRO A 149 -2.14 -6.55 20.75
C PRO A 149 -0.89 -5.86 21.28
N LYS A 150 -0.52 -6.14 22.53
CA LYS A 150 0.69 -5.62 23.19
C LYS A 150 1.97 -5.98 22.42
N THR A 151 2.07 -7.21 21.89
CA THR A 151 3.23 -7.67 21.11
C THR A 151 3.40 -6.87 19.83
N VAL A 152 2.29 -6.63 19.11
CA VAL A 152 2.32 -5.83 17.87
C VAL A 152 2.61 -4.36 18.16
N GLN A 153 2.07 -3.81 19.25
CA GLN A 153 2.38 -2.43 19.66
C GLN A 153 3.86 -2.25 20.02
N MET A 154 4.45 -3.21 20.75
CA MET A 154 5.91 -3.20 21.03
C MET A 154 6.72 -3.25 19.72
N PHE A 155 6.32 -4.11 18.79
CA PHE A 155 6.96 -4.18 17.48
C PHE A 155 6.82 -2.86 16.69
N LYS A 156 5.64 -2.25 16.65
CA LYS A 156 5.42 -0.94 16.02
C LYS A 156 6.31 0.13 16.63
N ALA A 157 6.40 0.22 17.96
CA ALA A 157 7.25 1.17 18.65
C ALA A 157 8.75 0.98 18.32
N LEU A 158 9.21 -0.25 18.16
CA LEU A 158 10.60 -0.55 17.81
C LEU A 158 10.94 -0.21 16.37
N VAL A 159 10.07 -0.54 15.43
CA VAL A 159 10.39 -0.53 13.99
C VAL A 159 9.94 0.78 13.33
N PHE A 160 8.72 1.24 13.60
CA PHE A 160 8.19 2.45 12.96
C PHE A 160 8.54 3.72 13.74
N GLU A 161 8.53 3.67 15.09
CA GLU A 161 8.89 4.81 15.93
C GLU A 161 10.39 4.84 16.27
N GLN A 162 11.16 3.81 15.90
CA GLN A 162 12.60 3.66 16.15
C GLN A 162 13.00 3.85 17.63
N ARG A 163 12.09 3.49 18.54
CA ARG A 163 12.32 3.66 19.99
C ARG A 163 13.35 2.67 20.51
N ASN A 164 14.09 3.13 21.54
CA ASN A 164 15.04 2.27 22.22
C ASN A 164 14.31 1.10 22.89
N PRO A 165 14.78 -0.15 22.73
CA PRO A 165 14.12 -1.33 23.29
C PRO A 165 13.97 -1.31 24.82
N ASN A 166 14.87 -0.63 25.56
CA ASN A 166 14.73 -0.47 27.01
C ASN A 166 13.58 0.47 27.38
N ASP A 167 13.37 1.53 26.57
CA ASP A 167 12.25 2.46 26.76
C ASP A 167 10.92 1.81 26.41
N VAL A 168 10.89 0.96 25.36
CA VAL A 168 9.74 0.14 25.01
C VAL A 168 9.41 -0.81 26.17
N ALA A 169 10.40 -1.50 26.74
CA ALA A 169 10.20 -2.39 27.87
C ALA A 169 9.58 -1.65 29.09
N ARG A 170 10.05 -0.44 29.40
CA ARG A 170 9.49 0.40 30.46
C ARG A 170 8.06 0.85 30.13
N THR A 171 7.82 1.37 28.94
CA THR A 171 6.50 1.87 28.49
C THR A 171 5.42 0.79 28.55
N PHE A 172 5.77 -0.42 28.15
CA PHE A 172 4.84 -1.54 28.11
C PHE A 172 4.86 -2.41 29.38
N ALA A 173 5.55 -1.98 30.45
CA ALA A 173 5.71 -2.73 31.70
C ALA A 173 6.02 -4.23 31.43
N THR A 174 7.14 -4.49 30.75
CA THR A 174 7.54 -5.83 30.32
C THR A 174 9.07 -6.00 30.41
N SER A 175 9.54 -7.23 30.28
CA SER A 175 10.97 -7.51 30.24
C SER A 175 11.59 -7.15 28.88
N ARG A 176 12.88 -6.83 28.88
CA ARG A 176 13.65 -6.63 27.67
C ARG A 176 13.58 -7.87 26.74
N GLY A 177 13.62 -9.08 27.32
CA GLY A 177 13.51 -10.33 26.57
C GLY A 177 12.20 -10.44 25.78
N ASN A 178 11.07 -10.01 26.35
CA ASN A 178 9.79 -9.98 25.64
C ASN A 178 9.79 -8.98 24.47
N VAL A 179 10.48 -7.86 24.61
CA VAL A 179 10.64 -6.87 23.53
C VAL A 179 11.50 -7.44 22.40
N ASP A 180 12.59 -8.11 22.73
CA ASP A 180 13.47 -8.76 21.74
C ASP A 180 12.75 -9.95 21.07
N GLN A 181 11.92 -10.68 21.81
CA GLN A 181 11.05 -11.72 21.23
C GLN A 181 10.03 -11.14 20.25
N ALA A 182 9.36 -10.03 20.56
CA ALA A 182 8.46 -9.36 19.64
C ALA A 182 9.18 -8.95 18.34
N LYS A 183 10.40 -8.39 18.48
CA LYS A 183 11.25 -8.00 17.34
C LYS A 183 11.61 -9.15 16.41
N SER A 184 11.73 -10.38 16.92
CA SER A 184 12.12 -11.56 16.15
C SER A 184 10.92 -12.36 15.61
N THR A 185 9.84 -12.47 16.40
CA THR A 185 8.70 -13.35 16.06
C THR A 185 7.70 -12.66 15.12
N VAL A 186 7.43 -11.37 15.31
CA VAL A 186 6.47 -10.64 14.46
C VAL A 186 6.90 -10.64 12.99
N PRO A 187 8.16 -10.29 12.61
CA PRO A 187 8.58 -10.30 11.21
C PRO A 187 8.47 -11.68 10.56
N ARG A 188 8.72 -12.75 11.31
CA ARG A 188 8.64 -14.12 10.78
C ARG A 188 7.23 -14.50 10.31
N LYS A 189 6.18 -14.05 11.03
CA LYS A 189 4.78 -14.27 10.63
C LYS A 189 4.27 -13.19 9.69
N LEU A 190 4.80 -11.96 9.79
CA LEU A 190 4.42 -10.84 8.94
C LEU A 190 4.88 -11.01 7.48
N ARG A 191 6.09 -11.55 7.27
CA ARG A 191 6.68 -11.70 5.92
C ARG A 191 5.79 -12.51 4.97
N PRO A 192 5.27 -13.69 5.32
CA PRO A 192 4.36 -14.43 4.43
C PRO A 192 3.09 -13.65 4.09
N MET A 193 2.54 -12.88 5.03
CA MET A 193 1.35 -12.05 4.80
C MET A 193 1.65 -10.90 3.84
N TYR A 194 2.77 -10.23 4.06
CA TYR A 194 3.23 -9.17 3.15
C TYR A 194 3.48 -9.72 1.73
N ASP A 195 4.17 -10.85 1.61
CA ASP A 195 4.46 -11.49 0.32
C ASP A 195 3.16 -11.92 -0.39
N ALA A 196 2.14 -12.36 0.35
CA ALA A 196 0.83 -12.68 -0.20
C ALA A 196 0.13 -11.43 -0.76
N LEU A 197 0.08 -10.34 0.02
CA LEU A 197 -0.48 -9.06 -0.45
C LEU A 197 0.25 -8.55 -1.68
N ASP A 198 1.58 -8.63 -1.66
CA ASP A 198 2.42 -8.17 -2.76
C ASP A 198 2.21 -8.95 -4.08
N LYS A 199 1.75 -10.17 -3.98
CA LYS A 199 1.39 -11.04 -5.12
C LYS A 199 -0.11 -11.06 -5.43
N GLY A 200 -0.94 -10.35 -4.69
CA GLY A 200 -2.40 -10.36 -4.85
C GLY A 200 -3.04 -11.71 -4.45
N LEU A 201 -2.42 -12.42 -3.51
CA LEU A 201 -2.94 -13.68 -2.97
C LEU A 201 -3.92 -13.43 -1.83
N ASP A 202 -4.68 -14.46 -1.46
CA ASP A 202 -5.56 -14.44 -0.32
C ASP A 202 -4.79 -14.62 0.99
N LEU A 203 -5.00 -13.73 1.96
CA LEU A 203 -4.29 -13.76 3.25
C LEU A 203 -4.67 -14.96 4.11
N GLU A 204 -5.93 -15.41 4.04
CA GLU A 204 -6.38 -16.58 4.79
C GLU A 204 -5.60 -17.82 4.36
N THR A 205 -5.39 -17.98 3.07
CA THR A 205 -4.58 -19.08 2.52
C THR A 205 -3.12 -18.99 2.96
N ALA A 206 -2.56 -17.77 2.97
CA ALA A 206 -1.19 -17.55 3.40
C ALA A 206 -1.00 -17.83 4.90
N LEU A 207 -2.03 -17.54 5.73
CA LEU A 207 -2.00 -17.82 7.16
C LEU A 207 -1.93 -19.33 7.43
N HIS A 208 -2.75 -20.12 6.73
CA HIS A 208 -2.82 -21.58 6.91
C HIS A 208 -1.63 -22.30 6.28
N GLY A 209 -1.10 -21.78 5.17
CA GLY A 209 0.10 -22.34 4.51
C GLY A 209 1.42 -22.04 5.24
N ALA A 210 1.42 -21.08 6.16
CA ALA A 210 2.59 -20.70 6.97
C ALA A 210 2.70 -21.45 8.31
N ASN A 211 1.81 -22.41 8.55
CA ASN A 211 1.88 -23.29 9.72
C ASN A 211 2.45 -24.65 9.27
N PRO A 212 3.72 -25.00 9.60
CA PRO A 212 4.28 -26.32 9.34
C PRO A 212 3.68 -27.37 10.29
#